data_6a9bc7e561b4abe295d169fd445c1166
#
_entry.id   6a9bc7e561b4abe295d169fd445c1166
#
_cell.length_a   1.000
_cell.length_b   1.000
_cell.length_c   1.000
_cell.angle_alpha   90.00
_cell.angle_beta   90.00
_cell.angle_gamma   90.00
#
_symmetry.space_group_name_H-M   'P 1'
#
loop_
_entity.id
_entity.type
_entity.pdbx_description
1 polymer ?
#
loop_
_entity_poly.entity_id
_entity_poly.type
_entity_poly.pdbx_seq_one_letter_code
_entity_poly.pdbx_strand_id
1 'polypeptide(L)'
;NPDSNDDSNDKKTTLILGTSADYAPFEFMYPDDKGELTYAGIDVSVAQYIADDMGLSLQVENMAFEYLLTSLGKGDFDMVLAAMEAAPDRLENADFSDPYYNDIPPAILVKADNADQFKTLADFAGKSVGAQAATTKLDIIADSMPGANAVSLQSVLDLINDLTYGKVDAIVVDGGVAQQYAESNPDLVIAGASSKLGEASAYCVAVAKGDPKGLLPGINAAIAKLNSENKLQSFIDAANDLSTKAVEAN
;
A
#
# COMPACT_ATOMS: atom_id res chain seq x y z
N ASN A 1 -5.07 1.89 -57.54
CA ASN A 1 -5.29 2.38 -56.17
C ASN A 1 -4.22 1.81 -55.28
N PRO A 2 -3.39 2.60 -54.60
CA PRO A 2 -2.52 2.10 -53.57
C PRO A 2 -3.29 2.02 -52.27
N ASP A 3 -3.22 0.87 -51.66
CA ASP A 3 -3.67 0.56 -50.33
C ASP A 3 -3.04 1.51 -49.29
N SER A 4 -3.88 2.28 -48.63
CA SER A 4 -3.49 3.02 -47.42
C SER A 4 -3.41 2.02 -46.27
N ASN A 5 -2.22 1.52 -46.00
CA ASN A 5 -1.89 0.96 -44.67
C ASN A 5 -1.90 2.13 -43.70
N ASP A 6 -2.98 2.27 -43.00
CA ASP A 6 -3.07 3.08 -41.78
C ASP A 6 -2.55 2.23 -40.62
N ASP A 7 -1.23 2.04 -40.59
CA ASP A 7 -0.52 1.60 -39.39
C ASP A 7 -0.46 2.80 -38.43
N SER A 8 -1.59 3.17 -37.85
CA SER A 8 -1.62 3.99 -36.64
C SER A 8 -1.04 3.15 -35.51
N ASN A 9 0.27 3.16 -35.42
CA ASN A 9 1.02 2.73 -34.26
C ASN A 9 0.69 3.75 -33.16
N ASP A 10 -0.49 3.59 -32.52
CA ASP A 10 -0.92 4.38 -31.38
C ASP A 10 0.02 4.05 -30.23
N LYS A 11 1.16 4.78 -30.19
CA LYS A 11 2.10 4.67 -29.08
C LYS A 11 1.31 4.99 -27.81
N LYS A 12 1.19 4.01 -26.93
CA LYS A 12 0.64 4.21 -25.59
C LYS A 12 1.34 5.42 -24.97
N THR A 13 0.56 6.41 -24.58
CA THR A 13 1.06 7.67 -24.01
C THR A 13 0.82 7.77 -22.51
N THR A 14 0.04 6.83 -21.95
CA THR A 14 -0.40 6.84 -20.55
C THR A 14 -0.12 5.50 -19.88
N LEU A 15 0.41 5.54 -18.68
CA LEU A 15 0.58 4.40 -17.77
C LEU A 15 -0.52 4.47 -16.71
N ILE A 16 -1.33 3.41 -16.58
CA ILE A 16 -2.44 3.38 -15.63
C ILE A 16 -1.99 2.64 -14.38
N LEU A 17 -1.99 3.35 -13.26
CA LEU A 17 -1.71 2.84 -11.92
C LEU A 17 -3.02 2.42 -11.25
N GLY A 18 -3.11 1.17 -10.80
CA GLY A 18 -4.10 0.73 -9.81
C GLY A 18 -3.52 0.85 -8.40
N THR A 19 -4.29 1.43 -7.47
CA THR A 19 -3.85 1.62 -6.07
C THR A 19 -5.05 1.56 -5.12
N SER A 20 -4.79 1.47 -3.80
CA SER A 20 -5.83 1.51 -2.74
C SER A 20 -5.54 2.69 -1.82
N ALA A 21 -6.03 3.89 -2.22
CA ALA A 21 -5.59 5.18 -1.70
C ALA A 21 -6.19 5.53 -0.32
N ASP A 22 -6.04 4.62 0.65
CA ASP A 22 -6.42 4.75 2.06
C ASP A 22 -5.28 4.32 3.02
N TYR A 23 -4.04 4.19 2.49
CA TYR A 23 -2.90 3.58 3.19
C TYR A 23 -1.71 4.55 3.35
N ALA A 24 -1.94 5.68 4.04
CA ALA A 24 -0.89 6.66 4.31
C ALA A 24 0.26 6.04 5.15
N PRO A 25 1.54 6.32 4.84
CA PRO A 25 2.04 7.33 3.88
C PRO A 25 2.28 6.81 2.46
N PHE A 26 1.91 5.57 2.13
CA PHE A 26 2.22 4.95 0.84
C PHE A 26 1.31 5.44 -0.29
N GLU A 27 0.00 5.33 -0.12
CA GLU A 27 -0.99 5.81 -1.08
C GLU A 27 -2.25 6.32 -0.34
N PHE A 28 -2.62 7.57 -0.62
CA PHE A 28 -3.75 8.21 0.03
C PHE A 28 -4.30 9.36 -0.80
N MET A 29 -5.51 9.77 -0.47
CA MET A 29 -6.11 11.00 -1.01
C MET A 29 -6.03 12.12 0.03
N TYR A 30 -5.84 13.33 -0.45
CA TYR A 30 -5.89 14.54 0.39
C TYR A 30 -6.47 15.71 -0.40
N PRO A 31 -7.05 16.72 0.28
CA PRO A 31 -7.49 17.94 -0.38
C PRO A 31 -6.27 18.81 -0.74
N ASP A 32 -6.16 19.21 -2.00
CA ASP A 32 -5.17 20.17 -2.46
C ASP A 32 -5.46 21.60 -1.97
N ASP A 33 -4.68 22.59 -2.38
CA ASP A 33 -4.86 23.99 -1.97
C ASP A 33 -6.18 24.61 -2.46
N LYS A 34 -6.88 23.96 -3.40
CA LYS A 34 -8.22 24.35 -3.89
C LYS A 34 -9.33 23.55 -3.21
N GLY A 35 -8.98 22.56 -2.39
CA GLY A 35 -9.92 21.63 -1.77
C GLY A 35 -10.36 20.50 -2.69
N GLU A 36 -9.72 20.30 -3.83
CA GLU A 36 -9.96 19.17 -4.72
C GLU A 36 -9.17 17.94 -4.22
N LEU A 37 -9.84 16.77 -4.19
CA LEU A 37 -9.17 15.54 -3.77
C LEU A 37 -8.17 15.10 -4.84
N THR A 38 -6.94 14.84 -4.40
CA THR A 38 -5.86 14.35 -5.25
C THR A 38 -5.10 13.22 -4.56
N TYR A 39 -4.34 12.47 -5.36
CA TYR A 39 -3.56 11.33 -4.87
C TYR A 39 -2.16 11.78 -4.45
N ALA A 40 -1.67 11.21 -3.36
CA ALA A 40 -0.31 11.37 -2.88
C ALA A 40 0.20 10.09 -2.22
N GLY A 41 1.47 10.11 -1.85
CA GLY A 41 2.13 9.02 -1.13
C GLY A 41 3.42 8.57 -1.81
N ILE A 42 4.13 7.69 -1.13
CA ILE A 42 5.39 7.11 -1.62
C ILE A 42 5.14 6.39 -2.93
N ASP A 43 4.11 5.55 -2.98
CA ASP A 43 3.76 4.71 -4.12
C ASP A 43 3.34 5.55 -5.33
N VAL A 44 2.52 6.58 -5.13
CA VAL A 44 2.12 7.51 -6.19
C VAL A 44 3.34 8.25 -6.74
N SER A 45 4.27 8.66 -5.88
CA SER A 45 5.51 9.34 -6.29
C SER A 45 6.45 8.41 -7.07
N VAL A 46 6.58 7.15 -6.64
CA VAL A 46 7.35 6.13 -7.36
C VAL A 46 6.71 5.83 -8.72
N ALA A 47 5.38 5.68 -8.76
CA ALA A 47 4.65 5.46 -10.01
C ALA A 47 4.82 6.63 -11.00
N GLN A 48 4.76 7.87 -10.53
CA GLN A 48 5.00 9.06 -11.35
C GLN A 48 6.44 9.06 -11.88
N TYR A 49 7.42 8.74 -11.04
CA TYR A 49 8.82 8.65 -11.46
C TYR A 49 9.03 7.59 -12.55
N ILE A 50 8.39 6.41 -12.40
CA ILE A 50 8.44 5.34 -13.40
C ILE A 50 7.82 5.83 -14.72
N ALA A 51 6.65 6.46 -14.68
CA ALA A 51 5.98 6.99 -15.86
C ALA A 51 6.86 8.03 -16.58
N ASP A 52 7.43 8.97 -15.85
CA ASP A 52 8.31 10.02 -16.38
C ASP A 52 9.56 9.43 -17.03
N ASP A 53 10.21 8.44 -16.39
CA ASP A 53 11.41 7.78 -16.93
C ASP A 53 11.10 7.01 -18.22
N MET A 54 9.88 6.45 -18.33
CA MET A 54 9.40 5.76 -19.52
C MET A 54 8.84 6.73 -20.59
N GLY A 55 8.78 8.03 -20.32
CA GLY A 55 8.23 9.05 -21.23
C GLY A 55 6.71 8.96 -21.41
N LEU A 56 5.98 8.51 -20.37
CA LEU A 56 4.53 8.34 -20.33
C LEU A 56 3.90 9.32 -19.32
N SER A 57 2.62 9.64 -19.50
CA SER A 57 1.82 10.28 -18.44
C SER A 57 1.29 9.23 -17.47
N LEU A 58 1.10 9.58 -16.19
CA LEU A 58 0.48 8.72 -15.20
C LEU A 58 -1.03 9.02 -15.10
N GLN A 59 -1.85 7.97 -15.04
CA GLN A 59 -3.24 8.02 -14.63
C GLN A 59 -3.41 7.11 -13.42
N VAL A 60 -4.07 7.61 -12.36
CA VAL A 60 -4.27 6.85 -11.11
C VAL A 60 -5.73 6.42 -11.02
N GLU A 61 -5.93 5.12 -10.78
CA GLU A 61 -7.23 4.50 -10.55
C GLU A 61 -7.26 3.89 -9.15
N ASN A 62 -8.23 4.31 -8.35
CA ASN A 62 -8.39 3.87 -6.97
C ASN A 62 -9.47 2.80 -6.85
N MET A 63 -9.16 1.73 -6.12
CA MET A 63 -10.13 0.71 -5.70
C MET A 63 -9.67 -0.01 -4.42
N ALA A 64 -10.59 -0.76 -3.80
CA ALA A 64 -10.23 -1.55 -2.62
C ALA A 64 -9.13 -2.57 -2.93
N PHE A 65 -8.18 -2.72 -2.01
CA PHE A 65 -6.96 -3.53 -2.15
C PHE A 65 -7.22 -4.95 -2.66
N GLU A 66 -8.27 -5.61 -2.14
CA GLU A 66 -8.63 -6.99 -2.48
C GLU A 66 -8.94 -7.22 -3.97
N TYR A 67 -9.29 -6.15 -4.71
CA TYR A 67 -9.65 -6.26 -6.14
C TYR A 67 -8.51 -5.89 -7.09
N LEU A 68 -7.41 -5.30 -6.60
CA LEU A 68 -6.33 -4.75 -7.43
C LEU A 68 -5.71 -5.79 -8.37
N LEU A 69 -5.28 -6.95 -7.87
CA LEU A 69 -4.65 -7.97 -8.71
C LEU A 69 -5.63 -8.62 -9.70
N THR A 70 -6.90 -8.76 -9.31
CA THR A 70 -7.94 -9.26 -10.23
C THR A 70 -8.18 -8.30 -11.39
N SER A 71 -8.25 -7.00 -11.12
CA SER A 71 -8.43 -5.96 -12.13
C SER A 71 -7.17 -5.77 -12.99
N LEU A 72 -5.98 -5.90 -12.40
CA LEU A 72 -4.73 -5.95 -13.13
C LEU A 72 -4.72 -7.10 -14.16
N GLY A 73 -5.15 -8.30 -13.74
CA GLY A 73 -5.24 -9.49 -14.61
C GLY A 73 -6.27 -9.33 -15.75
N LYS A 74 -7.30 -8.48 -15.57
CA LYS A 74 -8.26 -8.14 -16.62
C LYS A 74 -7.74 -7.06 -17.60
N GLY A 75 -6.65 -6.37 -17.22
CA GLY A 75 -6.07 -5.30 -18.01
C GLY A 75 -6.67 -3.91 -17.74
N ASP A 76 -7.41 -3.74 -16.64
CA ASP A 76 -7.97 -2.44 -16.21
C ASP A 76 -6.85 -1.46 -15.85
N PHE A 77 -5.70 -1.99 -15.38
CA PHE A 77 -4.48 -1.27 -15.05
C PHE A 77 -3.30 -1.74 -15.88
N ASP A 78 -2.21 -0.99 -15.85
CA ASP A 78 -0.92 -1.39 -16.39
C ASP A 78 -0.01 -1.95 -15.32
N MET A 79 -0.06 -1.34 -14.15
CA MET A 79 0.70 -1.70 -12.96
C MET A 79 -0.10 -1.42 -11.71
N VAL A 80 0.30 -2.05 -10.61
CA VAL A 80 -0.24 -1.81 -9.26
C VAL A 80 0.92 -1.48 -8.32
N LEU A 81 0.77 -0.39 -7.57
CA LEU A 81 1.53 -0.05 -6.38
C LEU A 81 0.53 0.21 -5.25
N ALA A 82 0.67 -0.51 -4.16
CA ALA A 82 -0.23 -0.44 -3.01
C ALA A 82 0.45 -1.06 -1.76
N ALA A 83 1.67 -0.62 -1.44
CA ALA A 83 2.53 -1.19 -0.40
C ALA A 83 2.57 -2.74 -0.49
N MET A 84 2.62 -3.26 -1.73
CA MET A 84 2.35 -4.66 -2.02
C MET A 84 3.64 -5.49 -2.05
N GLU A 85 3.74 -6.47 -1.17
CA GLU A 85 4.77 -7.49 -1.20
C GLU A 85 4.48 -8.60 -2.23
N ALA A 86 5.53 -9.18 -2.82
CA ALA A 86 5.45 -10.32 -3.73
C ALA A 86 5.23 -11.64 -2.97
N ALA A 87 4.08 -11.75 -2.26
CA ALA A 87 3.73 -12.94 -1.49
C ALA A 87 3.46 -14.16 -2.41
N PRO A 88 3.68 -15.41 -1.92
CA PRO A 88 3.58 -16.61 -2.75
C PRO A 88 2.25 -16.76 -3.50
N ASP A 89 1.13 -16.45 -2.86
CA ASP A 89 -0.22 -16.49 -3.45
C ASP A 89 -0.42 -15.43 -4.54
N ARG A 90 0.20 -14.27 -4.38
CA ARG A 90 0.17 -13.18 -5.36
C ARG A 90 1.02 -13.48 -6.59
N LEU A 91 2.15 -14.17 -6.40
CA LEU A 91 3.02 -14.62 -7.50
C LEU A 91 2.34 -15.59 -8.46
N GLU A 92 1.26 -16.25 -8.05
CA GLU A 92 0.45 -17.09 -8.95
C GLU A 92 -0.32 -16.24 -9.98
N ASN A 93 -0.71 -15.01 -9.62
CA ASN A 93 -1.63 -14.17 -10.36
C ASN A 93 -1.00 -12.94 -11.01
N ALA A 94 0.20 -12.53 -10.58
CA ALA A 94 0.93 -11.38 -11.08
C ALA A 94 2.42 -11.66 -11.16
N ASP A 95 3.14 -10.86 -11.93
CA ASP A 95 4.61 -10.77 -11.87
C ASP A 95 5.01 -9.47 -11.18
N PHE A 96 6.16 -9.47 -10.54
CA PHE A 96 6.59 -8.36 -9.70
C PHE A 96 7.96 -7.83 -10.13
N SER A 97 8.16 -6.53 -9.94
CA SER A 97 9.45 -5.86 -10.13
C SER A 97 10.45 -6.21 -9.02
N ASP A 98 11.68 -5.72 -9.19
CA ASP A 98 12.58 -5.54 -8.07
C ASP A 98 11.93 -4.63 -7.02
N PRO A 99 12.29 -4.77 -5.72
CA PRO A 99 11.73 -3.92 -4.66
C PRO A 99 12.08 -2.44 -4.86
N TYR A 100 11.09 -1.55 -4.70
CA TYR A 100 11.32 -0.10 -4.65
C TYR A 100 11.44 0.43 -3.22
N TYR A 101 10.88 -0.29 -2.25
CA TYR A 101 10.85 0.10 -0.83
C TYR A 101 11.06 -1.11 0.06
N ASN A 102 11.77 -0.92 1.18
CA ASN A 102 11.85 -1.90 2.26
C ASN A 102 11.27 -1.25 3.51
N ASP A 103 10.18 -1.81 4.01
CA ASP A 103 9.51 -1.30 5.20
C ASP A 103 10.20 -1.78 6.48
N ILE A 104 9.77 -1.26 7.63
CA ILE A 104 10.07 -1.79 8.95
C ILE A 104 9.06 -2.90 9.31
N PRO A 105 9.34 -3.78 10.30
CA PRO A 105 8.45 -4.88 10.64
C PRO A 105 7.01 -4.45 10.90
N PRO A 106 6.01 -5.29 10.58
CA PRO A 106 4.60 -5.00 10.85
C PRO A 106 4.37 -4.72 12.34
N ALA A 107 3.36 -3.92 12.64
CA ALA A 107 3.10 -3.50 14.00
C ALA A 107 1.61 -3.58 14.37
N ILE A 108 1.36 -3.62 15.66
CA ILE A 108 0.04 -3.62 16.26
C ILE A 108 -0.21 -2.22 16.81
N LEU A 109 -1.22 -1.53 16.29
CA LEU A 109 -1.73 -0.30 16.87
C LEU A 109 -2.81 -0.61 17.89
N VAL A 110 -2.73 0.07 19.04
CA VAL A 110 -3.71 0.01 20.13
C VAL A 110 -3.97 1.42 20.65
N LYS A 111 -5.06 1.58 21.40
CA LYS A 111 -5.30 2.85 22.11
C LYS A 111 -4.23 3.05 23.20
N ALA A 112 -3.71 4.27 23.33
CA ALA A 112 -2.69 4.63 24.31
C ALA A 112 -3.10 4.24 25.75
N ASP A 113 -4.35 4.47 26.11
CA ASP A 113 -4.89 4.11 27.43
C ASP A 113 -4.87 2.60 27.72
N ASN A 114 -4.79 1.76 26.69
CA ASN A 114 -4.79 0.31 26.79
C ASN A 114 -3.42 -0.33 26.57
N ALA A 115 -2.38 0.44 26.26
CA ALA A 115 -1.06 -0.06 25.86
C ALA A 115 -0.46 -1.05 26.84
N ASP A 116 -0.64 -0.83 28.13
CA ASP A 116 -0.13 -1.70 29.22
C ASP A 116 -0.77 -3.10 29.25
N GLN A 117 -1.90 -3.29 28.57
CA GLN A 117 -2.60 -4.58 28.47
C GLN A 117 -2.04 -5.47 27.36
N PHE A 118 -1.22 -4.94 26.42
CA PHE A 118 -0.80 -5.60 25.19
C PHE A 118 0.73 -5.70 25.06
N LYS A 119 1.35 -6.45 25.99
CA LYS A 119 2.81 -6.62 26.07
C LYS A 119 3.31 -7.86 25.34
N THR A 120 2.43 -8.85 25.18
CA THR A 120 2.71 -10.12 24.50
C THR A 120 1.59 -10.46 23.52
N LEU A 121 1.88 -11.33 22.54
CA LEU A 121 0.88 -11.79 21.58
C LEU A 121 -0.27 -12.58 22.24
N ALA A 122 -0.01 -13.23 23.37
CA ALA A 122 -1.03 -13.96 24.13
C ALA A 122 -2.08 -13.02 24.76
N ASP A 123 -1.77 -11.75 24.98
CA ASP A 123 -2.69 -10.77 25.58
C ASP A 123 -3.86 -10.43 24.64
N PHE A 124 -3.76 -10.81 23.36
CA PHE A 124 -4.84 -10.64 22.39
C PHE A 124 -5.87 -11.78 22.37
N ALA A 125 -5.72 -12.81 23.21
CA ALA A 125 -6.71 -13.88 23.31
C ALA A 125 -8.09 -13.32 23.72
N GLY A 126 -9.12 -13.60 22.90
CA GLY A 126 -10.47 -13.09 23.07
C GLY A 126 -10.69 -11.62 22.65
N LYS A 127 -9.64 -10.94 22.20
CA LYS A 127 -9.68 -9.56 21.70
C LYS A 127 -10.05 -9.50 20.23
N SER A 128 -10.68 -8.40 19.81
CA SER A 128 -10.96 -8.11 18.40
C SER A 128 -9.75 -7.42 17.77
N VAL A 129 -9.13 -8.05 16.80
CA VAL A 129 -7.94 -7.54 16.12
C VAL A 129 -8.23 -7.35 14.64
N GLY A 130 -8.15 -6.11 14.16
CA GLY A 130 -8.46 -5.74 12.80
C GLY A 130 -7.25 -5.82 11.87
N ALA A 131 -7.49 -6.16 10.60
CA ALA A 131 -6.55 -5.96 9.49
C ALA A 131 -7.31 -5.72 8.19
N GLN A 132 -6.64 -5.14 7.20
CA GLN A 132 -7.24 -4.91 5.90
C GLN A 132 -7.47 -6.24 5.16
N ALA A 133 -8.58 -6.31 4.44
CA ALA A 133 -8.98 -7.48 3.66
C ALA A 133 -7.93 -7.86 2.61
N ALA A 134 -7.71 -9.16 2.43
CA ALA A 134 -6.75 -9.75 1.48
C ALA A 134 -5.28 -9.32 1.71
N THR A 135 -4.92 -8.93 2.93
CA THR A 135 -3.53 -8.64 3.29
C THR A 135 -2.91 -9.76 4.12
N THR A 136 -1.60 -9.89 4.06
CA THR A 136 -0.80 -10.81 4.90
C THR A 136 -0.96 -10.54 6.40
N LYS A 137 -1.52 -9.39 6.78
CA LYS A 137 -1.76 -9.03 8.18
C LYS A 137 -2.87 -9.88 8.82
N LEU A 138 -3.83 -10.37 8.02
CA LEU A 138 -4.81 -11.36 8.50
C LEU A 138 -4.13 -12.71 8.83
N ASP A 139 -3.16 -13.13 8.02
CA ASP A 139 -2.38 -14.35 8.29
C ASP A 139 -1.52 -14.17 9.55
N ILE A 140 -0.91 -13.00 9.74
CA ILE A 140 -0.17 -12.69 10.97
C ILE A 140 -1.07 -12.81 12.21
N ILE A 141 -2.32 -12.31 12.16
CA ILE A 141 -3.27 -12.45 13.28
C ILE A 141 -3.56 -13.93 13.53
N ALA A 142 -3.87 -14.69 12.48
CA ALA A 142 -4.22 -16.11 12.59
C ALA A 142 -3.08 -16.97 13.15
N ASP A 143 -1.85 -16.71 12.70
CA ASP A 143 -0.69 -17.55 13.02
C ASP A 143 -0.02 -17.13 14.34
N SER A 144 -0.03 -15.83 14.66
CA SER A 144 0.76 -15.29 15.77
C SER A 144 -0.06 -14.90 17.01
N MET A 145 -1.38 -14.75 16.89
CA MET A 145 -2.26 -14.30 17.99
C MET A 145 -3.33 -15.36 18.33
N PRO A 146 -2.95 -16.47 18.97
CA PRO A 146 -3.88 -17.57 19.24
C PRO A 146 -5.05 -17.10 20.11
N GLY A 147 -6.28 -17.32 19.62
CA GLY A 147 -7.51 -16.94 20.30
C GLY A 147 -7.95 -15.48 20.10
N ALA A 148 -7.25 -14.69 19.30
CA ALA A 148 -7.74 -13.40 18.83
C ALA A 148 -8.92 -13.59 17.86
N ASN A 149 -9.85 -12.64 17.85
CA ASN A 149 -10.97 -12.59 16.91
C ASN A 149 -10.57 -11.65 15.77
N ALA A 150 -10.19 -12.19 14.62
CA ALA A 150 -9.81 -11.40 13.46
C ALA A 150 -11.02 -10.64 12.90
N VAL A 151 -10.85 -9.36 12.64
CA VAL A 151 -11.83 -8.47 11.99
C VAL A 151 -11.23 -7.98 10.68
N SER A 152 -11.89 -8.26 9.56
CA SER A 152 -11.45 -7.85 8.23
C SER A 152 -12.31 -6.71 7.71
N LEU A 153 -11.69 -5.57 7.38
CA LEU A 153 -12.35 -4.44 6.72
C LEU A 153 -11.63 -4.09 5.43
N GLN A 154 -12.33 -3.49 4.48
CA GLN A 154 -11.75 -3.09 3.20
C GLN A 154 -10.85 -1.85 3.35
N SER A 155 -11.27 -0.89 4.17
CA SER A 155 -10.59 0.39 4.39
C SER A 155 -9.73 0.36 5.66
N VAL A 156 -8.49 0.86 5.55
CA VAL A 156 -7.63 1.07 6.72
C VAL A 156 -8.11 2.25 7.55
N LEU A 157 -8.67 3.27 6.92
CA LEU A 157 -9.27 4.41 7.65
C LEU A 157 -10.45 3.95 8.50
N ASP A 158 -11.28 3.01 8.02
CA ASP A 158 -12.34 2.40 8.83
C ASP A 158 -11.77 1.61 10.01
N LEU A 159 -10.67 0.88 9.81
CA LEU A 159 -9.98 0.17 10.90
C LEU A 159 -9.46 1.14 11.97
N ILE A 160 -8.86 2.25 11.56
CA ILE A 160 -8.38 3.31 12.48
C ILE A 160 -9.56 3.92 13.24
N ASN A 161 -10.66 4.19 12.56
CA ASN A 161 -11.89 4.68 13.20
C ASN A 161 -12.44 3.66 14.19
N ASP A 162 -12.53 2.40 13.83
CA ASP A 162 -13.03 1.34 14.68
C ASP A 162 -12.13 1.13 15.91
N LEU A 163 -10.80 1.25 15.77
CA LEU A 163 -9.88 1.24 16.91
C LEU A 163 -10.10 2.46 17.82
N THR A 164 -10.21 3.65 17.24
CA THR A 164 -10.39 4.90 17.97
C THR A 164 -11.68 4.89 18.80
N TYR A 165 -12.76 4.39 18.21
CA TYR A 165 -14.06 4.28 18.89
C TYR A 165 -14.23 3.01 19.73
N GLY A 166 -13.21 2.14 19.79
CA GLY A 166 -13.20 0.93 20.62
C GLY A 166 -14.10 -0.20 20.12
N LYS A 167 -14.41 -0.25 18.83
CA LYS A 167 -15.10 -1.38 18.20
C LYS A 167 -14.16 -2.56 17.95
N VAL A 168 -12.86 -2.29 17.76
CA VAL A 168 -11.78 -3.27 17.81
C VAL A 168 -10.81 -2.90 18.92
N ASP A 169 -10.12 -3.89 19.48
CA ASP A 169 -9.13 -3.69 20.55
C ASP A 169 -7.76 -3.31 20.01
N ALA A 170 -7.45 -3.76 18.79
CA ALA A 170 -6.17 -3.54 18.10
C ALA A 170 -6.33 -3.65 16.59
N ILE A 171 -5.35 -3.16 15.84
CA ILE A 171 -5.20 -3.41 14.40
C ILE A 171 -3.76 -3.80 14.08
N VAL A 172 -3.58 -4.68 13.08
CA VAL A 172 -2.27 -5.02 12.52
C VAL A 172 -2.13 -4.36 11.17
N VAL A 173 -1.08 -3.57 11.02
CA VAL A 173 -0.72 -2.87 9.78
C VAL A 173 0.78 -2.96 9.52
N ASP A 174 1.22 -2.50 8.36
CA ASP A 174 2.65 -2.36 8.06
C ASP A 174 3.32 -1.36 8.99
N GLY A 175 4.62 -1.52 9.19
CA GLY A 175 5.35 -0.77 10.21
C GLY A 175 5.38 0.73 9.93
N GLY A 176 5.60 1.14 8.68
CA GLY A 176 5.58 2.55 8.27
C GLY A 176 4.23 3.21 8.49
N VAL A 177 3.13 2.47 8.22
CA VAL A 177 1.76 2.93 8.48
C VAL A 177 1.51 3.08 9.97
N ALA A 178 1.89 2.08 10.77
CA ALA A 178 1.74 2.14 12.22
C ALA A 178 2.49 3.33 12.83
N GLN A 179 3.71 3.57 12.37
CA GLN A 179 4.51 4.70 12.83
C GLN A 179 3.84 6.02 12.49
N GLN A 180 3.38 6.19 11.26
CA GLN A 180 2.71 7.40 10.81
C GLN A 180 1.46 7.71 11.64
N TYR A 181 0.61 6.69 11.91
CA TYR A 181 -0.58 6.90 12.74
C TYR A 181 -0.26 7.16 14.21
N ALA A 182 0.75 6.51 14.78
CA ALA A 182 1.17 6.77 16.16
C ALA A 182 1.79 8.17 16.35
N GLU A 183 2.48 8.69 15.32
CA GLU A 183 3.05 10.04 15.35
C GLU A 183 1.98 11.13 15.14
N SER A 184 0.99 10.88 14.29
CA SER A 184 -0.06 11.86 13.96
C SER A 184 -1.25 11.84 14.91
N ASN A 185 -1.45 10.76 15.67
CA ASN A 185 -2.57 10.59 16.59
C ASN A 185 -2.08 10.16 17.98
N PRO A 186 -2.04 11.07 18.96
CA PRO A 186 -1.53 10.78 20.31
C PRO A 186 -2.38 9.76 21.09
N ASP A 187 -3.60 9.47 20.64
CA ASP A 187 -4.47 8.45 21.25
C ASP A 187 -4.13 7.03 20.80
N LEU A 188 -3.24 6.87 19.82
CA LEU A 188 -2.79 5.60 19.28
C LEU A 188 -1.31 5.38 19.55
N VAL A 189 -0.94 4.14 19.87
CA VAL A 189 0.45 3.75 20.09
C VAL A 189 0.72 2.37 19.53
N ILE A 190 1.98 2.11 19.21
CA ILE A 190 2.45 0.77 18.82
C ILE A 190 2.59 -0.08 20.09
N ALA A 191 1.88 -1.21 20.13
CA ALA A 191 1.93 -2.14 21.24
C ALA A 191 3.30 -2.81 21.39
N GLY A 192 3.75 -3.05 22.61
CA GLY A 192 5.02 -3.71 22.89
C GLY A 192 5.14 -5.12 22.30
N ALA A 193 4.01 -5.81 22.10
CA ALA A 193 3.92 -7.11 21.45
C ALA A 193 4.36 -7.10 19.97
N SER A 194 4.37 -5.95 19.29
CA SER A 194 4.70 -5.81 17.86
C SER A 194 6.07 -6.39 17.50
N SER A 195 7.04 -6.31 18.42
CA SER A 195 8.40 -6.85 18.22
C SER A 195 8.47 -8.36 17.96
N LYS A 196 7.33 -9.06 17.96
CA LYS A 196 7.21 -10.52 17.78
C LYS A 196 6.44 -10.88 16.50
N LEU A 197 6.04 -9.91 15.67
CA LEU A 197 5.20 -10.16 14.49
C LEU A 197 5.96 -10.64 13.25
N GLY A 198 7.27 -10.66 13.26
CA GLY A 198 8.07 -11.10 12.12
C GLY A 198 8.97 -10.01 11.54
N GLU A 199 9.34 -10.20 10.28
CA GLU A 199 10.32 -9.36 9.59
C GLU A 199 9.62 -8.31 8.72
N ALA A 200 10.40 -7.33 8.27
CA ALA A 200 9.98 -6.28 7.36
C ALA A 200 9.62 -6.82 5.96
N SER A 201 8.64 -6.21 5.33
CA SER A 201 8.25 -6.51 3.95
C SER A 201 9.00 -5.62 2.94
N ALA A 202 9.23 -6.17 1.75
CA ALA A 202 9.73 -5.42 0.61
C ALA A 202 8.59 -5.20 -0.39
N TYR A 203 8.37 -3.94 -0.80
CA TYR A 203 7.28 -3.60 -1.72
C TYR A 203 7.76 -3.53 -3.15
N CYS A 204 6.97 -4.11 -4.05
CA CYS A 204 7.25 -4.27 -5.45
C CYS A 204 6.09 -3.76 -6.31
N VAL A 205 6.39 -3.39 -7.54
CA VAL A 205 5.36 -3.07 -8.54
C VAL A 205 4.83 -4.37 -9.12
N ALA A 206 3.51 -4.56 -9.10
CA ALA A 206 2.88 -5.70 -9.76
C ALA A 206 2.47 -5.35 -11.19
N VAL A 207 2.68 -6.28 -12.12
CA VAL A 207 2.16 -6.27 -13.49
C VAL A 207 1.38 -7.55 -13.76
N ALA A 208 0.55 -7.55 -14.80
CA ALA A 208 -0.23 -8.73 -15.17
C ALA A 208 0.69 -9.93 -15.41
N LYS A 209 0.24 -11.12 -15.02
CA LYS A 209 1.00 -12.37 -15.13
C LYS A 209 1.52 -12.61 -16.54
N GLY A 210 2.82 -12.91 -16.65
CA GLY A 210 3.53 -13.07 -17.92
C GLY A 210 3.97 -11.77 -18.57
N ASP A 211 3.77 -10.62 -17.91
CA ASP A 211 4.10 -9.27 -18.40
C ASP A 211 3.74 -9.05 -19.88
N PRO A 212 2.46 -9.22 -20.26
CA PRO A 212 2.04 -9.19 -21.67
C PRO A 212 2.26 -7.83 -22.35
N LYS A 213 2.49 -6.77 -21.56
CA LYS A 213 2.79 -5.42 -22.07
C LYS A 213 4.29 -5.11 -22.09
N GLY A 214 5.13 -6.01 -21.57
CA GLY A 214 6.60 -5.85 -21.54
C GLY A 214 7.05 -4.67 -20.66
N LEU A 215 6.39 -4.43 -19.54
CA LEU A 215 6.62 -3.25 -18.68
C LEU A 215 7.75 -3.47 -17.66
N LEU A 216 7.94 -4.70 -17.18
CA LEU A 216 8.89 -5.00 -16.10
C LEU A 216 10.33 -4.52 -16.38
N PRO A 217 10.90 -4.70 -17.60
CA PRO A 217 12.25 -4.19 -17.84
C PRO A 217 12.38 -2.67 -17.67
N GLY A 218 11.38 -1.90 -18.14
CA GLY A 218 11.34 -0.44 -17.97
C GLY A 218 11.14 -0.04 -16.52
N ILE A 219 10.21 -0.70 -15.82
CA ILE A 219 9.94 -0.47 -14.39
C ILE A 219 11.20 -0.74 -13.56
N ASN A 220 11.88 -1.89 -13.76
CA ASN A 220 13.10 -2.21 -13.02
C ASN A 220 14.25 -1.24 -13.32
N ALA A 221 14.38 -0.77 -14.57
CA ALA A 221 15.36 0.24 -14.93
C ALA A 221 15.08 1.57 -14.18
N ALA A 222 13.82 2.00 -14.12
CA ALA A 222 13.42 3.20 -13.41
C ALA A 222 13.66 3.07 -11.89
N ILE A 223 13.35 1.91 -11.29
CA ILE A 223 13.63 1.63 -9.86
C ILE A 223 15.13 1.68 -9.58
N ALA A 224 15.96 1.05 -10.42
CA ALA A 224 17.41 1.10 -10.27
C ALA A 224 17.95 2.53 -10.34
N LYS A 225 17.41 3.35 -11.25
CA LYS A 225 17.75 4.77 -11.39
C LYS A 225 17.28 5.58 -10.17
N LEU A 226 16.05 5.41 -9.70
CA LEU A 226 15.51 6.01 -8.48
C LEU A 226 16.45 5.80 -7.29
N ASN A 227 16.90 4.54 -7.10
CA ASN A 227 17.82 4.16 -6.03
C ASN A 227 19.20 4.82 -6.21
N SER A 228 19.74 4.84 -7.43
CA SER A 228 21.04 5.46 -7.71
C SER A 228 21.04 6.98 -7.51
N GLU A 229 19.91 7.63 -7.73
CA GLU A 229 19.71 9.06 -7.53
C GLU A 229 19.34 9.42 -6.07
N ASN A 230 19.14 8.43 -5.19
CA ASN A 230 18.70 8.59 -3.80
C ASN A 230 17.41 9.43 -3.65
N LYS A 231 16.49 9.34 -4.61
CA LYS A 231 15.26 10.15 -4.61
C LYS A 231 14.18 9.62 -3.67
N LEU A 232 14.22 8.34 -3.33
CA LEU A 232 13.19 7.72 -2.51
C LEU A 232 12.97 8.46 -1.17
N GLN A 233 14.06 8.93 -0.52
CA GLN A 233 13.94 9.66 0.74
C GLN A 233 13.11 10.94 0.59
N SER A 234 13.27 11.66 -0.52
CA SER A 234 12.47 12.87 -0.75
C SER A 234 10.98 12.57 -0.96
N PHE A 235 10.64 11.39 -1.50
CA PHE A 235 9.26 10.94 -1.63
C PHE A 235 8.66 10.56 -0.27
N ILE A 236 9.46 9.89 0.58
CA ILE A 236 9.06 9.57 1.96
C ILE A 236 8.78 10.86 2.74
N ASP A 237 9.69 11.82 2.71
CA ASP A 237 9.55 13.08 3.44
C ASP A 237 8.30 13.84 2.98
N ALA A 238 8.09 13.97 1.65
CA ALA A 238 6.92 14.63 1.10
C ALA A 238 5.60 13.90 1.42
N ALA A 239 5.60 12.57 1.41
CA ALA A 239 4.45 11.77 1.77
C ALA A 239 4.09 11.93 3.26
N ASN A 240 5.07 11.90 4.15
CA ASN A 240 4.86 12.10 5.58
C ASN A 240 4.28 13.49 5.89
N ASP A 241 4.77 14.55 5.23
CA ASP A 241 4.25 15.91 5.40
C ASP A 241 2.77 16.03 4.99
N LEU A 242 2.34 15.28 3.97
CA LEU A 242 0.97 15.30 3.46
C LEU A 242 0.03 14.31 4.17
N SER A 243 0.57 13.22 4.73
CA SER A 243 -0.21 12.11 5.28
C SER A 243 -1.17 12.52 6.41
N THR A 244 -0.82 13.60 7.15
CA THR A 244 -1.70 14.16 8.20
C THR A 244 -2.99 14.77 7.65
N LYS A 245 -3.08 14.98 6.33
CA LYS A 245 -4.25 15.51 5.63
C LYS A 245 -5.03 14.43 4.89
N ALA A 246 -4.64 13.15 5.04
CA ALA A 246 -5.28 12.04 4.36
C ALA A 246 -6.77 11.94 4.70
N VAL A 247 -7.60 11.68 3.69
CA VAL A 247 -9.06 11.55 3.80
C VAL A 247 -9.56 10.38 2.94
N GLU A 248 -10.74 9.86 3.26
CA GLU A 248 -11.42 8.88 2.41
C GLU A 248 -11.96 9.52 1.13
N ALA A 249 -11.93 8.76 0.03
CA ALA A 249 -12.70 9.07 -1.16
C ALA A 249 -14.18 8.80 -0.86
N ASN A 250 -15.02 9.83 -0.94
CA ASN A 250 -16.47 9.71 -0.82
C ASN A 250 -17.07 9.01 -2.04
#